data_041da80b033b3692beae81bc937f4422
#
_entry.id   041da80b033b3692beae81bc937f4422
#
_cell.length_a   1.000
_cell.length_b   1.000
_cell.length_c   1.000
_cell.angle_alpha   90.00
_cell.angle_beta   90.00
_cell.angle_gamma   90.00
#
_symmetry.space_group_name_H-M   'P 1'
#
loop_
_entity.id
_entity.type
_entity.pdbx_description
1 polymer ?
#
loop_
_entity_poly.entity_id
_entity_poly.type
_entity_poly.pdbx_seq_one_letter_code
_entity_poly.pdbx_strand_id
1 'polypeptide(L)'
;RQGPETAKYRKLWACAKHYAVHSGPEYTRHTANVADVSPRDLWETYLPAFKTLVTEAKVREVMCAYQRLDDDPCCSNNRLLQQILRDEWGFNYLVVSDCGAVTDIYANHKTSSDAVHAAAKAAVAGTDVECGFGYAYKTIPEAVRRGLITEAEVDKHVLRLLEGRFDLGEMDDPKLVEWSKIPASVMDSKAHRGRYLR
;
A
#
# COMPACT_ATOMS: atom_id res chain seq x y z
N ARG A 1 -15.39 -5.28 -6.97
CA ARG A 1 -15.11 -6.68 -6.58
C ARG A 1 -13.83 -7.15 -7.27
N GLN A 2 -12.96 -7.84 -6.53
CA GLN A 2 -11.66 -8.37 -7.00
C GLN A 2 -11.80 -9.54 -8.00
N GLY A 3 -13.01 -9.88 -8.42
CA GLY A 3 -13.38 -11.03 -9.23
C GLY A 3 -14.05 -12.13 -8.41
N PRO A 4 -14.57 -13.19 -9.05
CA PRO A 4 -15.13 -14.34 -8.37
C PRO A 4 -14.04 -15.08 -7.58
N GLU A 5 -14.35 -15.56 -6.39
CA GLU A 5 -13.41 -16.34 -5.57
C GLU A 5 -13.04 -17.70 -6.21
N THR A 6 -13.91 -18.22 -7.07
CA THR A 6 -13.72 -19.48 -7.80
C THR A 6 -12.87 -19.36 -9.06
N ALA A 7 -12.53 -18.14 -9.51
CA ALA A 7 -11.67 -17.96 -10.67
C ALA A 7 -10.23 -18.38 -10.35
N LYS A 8 -9.57 -19.04 -11.31
CA LYS A 8 -8.15 -19.40 -11.19
C LYS A 8 -7.29 -18.15 -10.94
N TYR A 9 -7.58 -17.06 -11.65
CA TYR A 9 -6.89 -15.79 -11.50
C TYR A 9 -7.83 -14.70 -10.99
N ARG A 10 -7.34 -13.86 -10.10
CA ARG A 10 -8.07 -12.66 -9.69
C ARG A 10 -8.14 -11.66 -10.83
N LYS A 11 -9.25 -10.93 -10.92
CA LYS A 11 -9.43 -9.89 -11.93
C LYS A 11 -8.56 -8.66 -11.66
N LEU A 12 -8.45 -8.28 -10.39
CA LEU A 12 -7.62 -7.20 -9.88
C LEU A 12 -7.46 -7.36 -8.37
N TRP A 13 -6.49 -6.70 -7.82
CA TRP A 13 -6.40 -6.43 -6.39
C TRP A 13 -6.96 -5.06 -6.09
N ALA A 14 -7.90 -4.97 -5.15
CA ALA A 14 -8.43 -3.71 -4.69
C ALA A 14 -7.50 -3.16 -3.60
N CYS A 15 -7.19 -1.86 -3.72
CA CYS A 15 -6.34 -1.15 -2.79
C CYS A 15 -7.16 -0.27 -1.84
N ALA A 16 -7.02 -0.50 -0.53
CA ALA A 16 -7.60 0.36 0.49
C ALA A 16 -6.67 1.55 0.74
N LYS A 17 -7.15 2.79 0.58
CA LYS A 17 -6.30 3.98 0.67
C LYS A 17 -7.06 5.23 1.18
N HIS A 18 -6.36 6.15 1.76
CA HIS A 18 -4.93 6.15 2.10
C HIS A 18 -4.78 5.89 3.60
N TYR A 19 -4.06 4.84 3.96
CA TYR A 19 -3.98 4.33 5.34
C TYR A 19 -2.90 5.10 6.12
N ALA A 20 -3.27 5.84 7.19
CA ALA A 20 -4.57 5.75 7.83
C ALA A 20 -5.25 7.13 7.97
N VAL A 21 -4.57 8.18 8.32
CA VAL A 21 -5.14 9.47 8.76
C VAL A 21 -5.09 10.53 7.65
N HIS A 22 -5.39 10.15 6.42
CA HIS A 22 -5.34 11.06 5.27
C HIS A 22 -6.49 12.08 5.32
N SER A 23 -6.23 13.18 6.00
CA SER A 23 -7.13 14.32 6.17
C SER A 23 -6.36 15.62 6.07
N GLY A 24 -6.99 16.67 5.58
CA GLY A 24 -6.41 17.99 5.51
C GLY A 24 -6.33 18.55 4.08
N PRO A 25 -5.85 19.79 3.95
CA PRO A 25 -5.72 20.44 2.65
C PRO A 25 -4.70 19.73 1.75
N GLU A 26 -5.05 19.55 0.49
CA GLU A 26 -4.23 18.83 -0.50
C GLU A 26 -2.81 19.36 -0.63
N TYR A 27 -2.61 20.69 -0.54
CA TYR A 27 -1.29 21.31 -0.67
C TYR A 27 -0.35 21.01 0.50
N THR A 28 -0.85 20.48 1.62
CA THR A 28 -0.03 20.11 2.79
C THR A 28 0.31 18.64 2.86
N ARG A 29 -0.23 17.79 1.99
CA ARG A 29 -0.18 16.33 2.11
C ARG A 29 1.23 15.76 2.35
N HIS A 30 2.24 16.33 1.69
CA HIS A 30 3.63 15.87 1.78
C HIS A 30 4.37 16.31 3.05
N THR A 31 3.79 17.23 3.84
CA THR A 31 4.43 17.78 5.04
C THR A 31 3.57 17.67 6.29
N ALA A 32 2.28 17.36 6.12
CA ALA A 32 1.31 17.34 7.20
C ALA A 32 1.69 16.35 8.31
N ASN A 33 1.46 16.81 9.54
CA ASN A 33 1.46 15.95 10.72
C ASN A 33 0.08 16.02 11.36
N VAL A 34 -0.56 14.86 11.48
CA VAL A 34 -1.82 14.72 12.21
C VAL A 34 -1.46 14.33 13.63
N ALA A 35 -1.26 15.34 14.46
CA ALA A 35 -0.89 15.21 15.85
C ALA A 35 -2.14 15.15 16.75
N ASP A 36 -1.95 14.68 17.97
CA ASP A 36 -2.99 14.67 19.02
C ASP A 36 -4.26 13.91 18.65
N VAL A 37 -4.14 12.89 17.80
CA VAL A 37 -5.25 11.99 17.52
C VAL A 37 -5.53 11.15 18.74
N SER A 38 -6.71 11.38 19.37
CA SER A 38 -7.09 10.56 20.52
C SER A 38 -7.22 9.09 20.12
N PRO A 39 -6.96 8.13 21.03
CA PRO A 39 -7.24 6.72 20.76
C PRO A 39 -8.67 6.49 20.28
N ARG A 40 -9.62 7.23 20.80
CA ARG A 40 -11.02 7.17 20.39
C ARG A 40 -11.19 7.55 18.92
N ASP A 41 -10.64 8.71 18.51
CA ASP A 41 -10.77 9.18 17.13
C ASP A 41 -10.07 8.22 16.15
N LEU A 42 -8.91 7.71 16.53
CA LEU A 42 -8.21 6.72 15.72
C LEU A 42 -9.05 5.46 15.50
N TRP A 43 -9.60 4.90 16.59
CA TRP A 43 -10.31 3.62 16.53
C TRP A 43 -11.79 3.71 16.15
N GLU A 44 -12.44 4.86 16.32
CA GLU A 44 -13.86 5.04 16.00
C GLU A 44 -14.09 5.82 14.69
N THR A 45 -13.07 6.55 14.18
CA THR A 45 -13.21 7.39 12.98
C THR A 45 -12.28 6.97 11.85
N TYR A 46 -10.96 6.88 12.09
CA TYR A 46 -10.00 6.67 11.01
C TYR A 46 -9.82 5.21 10.60
N LEU A 47 -9.78 4.30 11.55
CA LEU A 47 -9.46 2.89 11.29
C LEU A 47 -10.65 1.98 10.89
N PRO A 48 -11.92 2.24 11.26
CA PRO A 48 -13.01 1.27 11.03
C PRO A 48 -13.20 0.88 9.58
N ALA A 49 -13.15 1.84 8.65
CA ALA A 49 -13.30 1.56 7.22
C ALA A 49 -12.19 0.63 6.70
N PHE A 50 -10.94 0.87 7.11
CA PHE A 50 -9.81 0.00 6.74
C PHE A 50 -9.94 -1.39 7.35
N LYS A 51 -10.34 -1.48 8.62
CA LYS A 51 -10.58 -2.76 9.28
C LYS A 51 -11.61 -3.58 8.51
N THR A 52 -12.75 -3.02 8.18
CA THR A 52 -13.80 -3.67 7.38
C THR A 52 -13.28 -4.09 5.99
N LEU A 53 -12.54 -3.22 5.31
CA LEU A 53 -11.97 -3.55 3.99
C LEU A 53 -10.98 -4.72 4.07
N VAL A 54 -10.18 -4.79 5.13
CA VAL A 54 -9.21 -5.87 5.33
C VAL A 54 -9.87 -7.15 5.81
N THR A 55 -10.69 -7.07 6.88
CA THR A 55 -11.19 -8.26 7.58
C THR A 55 -12.44 -8.87 6.95
N GLU A 56 -13.28 -8.07 6.29
CA GLU A 56 -14.53 -8.52 5.68
C GLU A 56 -14.48 -8.51 4.15
N ALA A 57 -14.09 -7.38 3.54
CA ALA A 57 -14.00 -7.29 2.07
C ALA A 57 -12.76 -8.00 1.51
N LYS A 58 -11.80 -8.37 2.37
CA LYS A 58 -10.58 -9.11 2.00
C LYS A 58 -9.80 -8.46 0.87
N VAL A 59 -9.61 -7.13 0.95
CA VAL A 59 -8.72 -6.42 0.03
C VAL A 59 -7.30 -6.99 0.12
N ARG A 60 -6.58 -6.99 -0.99
CA ARG A 60 -5.24 -7.56 -1.07
C ARG A 60 -4.14 -6.51 -1.24
N GLU A 61 -4.52 -5.26 -1.19
CA GLU A 61 -3.58 -4.16 -1.24
C GLU A 61 -4.02 -3.04 -0.29
N VAL A 62 -3.05 -2.42 0.38
CA VAL A 62 -3.24 -1.23 1.21
C VAL A 62 -2.19 -0.22 0.82
N MET A 63 -2.60 1.03 0.64
CA MET A 63 -1.68 2.14 0.38
C MET A 63 -1.51 3.00 1.63
N CYS A 64 -0.29 3.11 2.14
CA CYS A 64 -0.01 4.00 3.27
C CYS A 64 -0.03 5.47 2.83
N ALA A 65 -0.47 6.34 3.73
CA ALA A 65 -0.69 7.76 3.45
C ALA A 65 0.61 8.58 3.47
N TYR A 66 0.57 9.77 2.87
CA TYR A 66 1.68 10.72 2.89
C TYR A 66 2.01 11.25 4.28
N GLN A 67 0.97 11.54 5.09
CA GLN A 67 1.11 12.27 6.34
C GLN A 67 1.88 11.50 7.41
N ARG A 68 2.27 12.25 8.44
CA ARG A 68 2.67 11.68 9.73
C ARG A 68 1.43 11.52 10.62
N LEU A 69 1.45 10.49 11.43
CA LEU A 69 0.59 10.32 12.60
C LEU A 69 1.47 10.40 13.84
N ASP A 70 1.21 11.39 14.69
CA ASP A 70 2.00 11.64 15.89
C ASP A 70 3.52 11.65 15.60
N ASP A 71 3.92 12.49 14.63
CA ASP A 71 5.28 12.68 14.16
C ASP A 71 5.91 11.50 13.37
N ASP A 72 5.26 10.34 13.27
CA ASP A 72 5.79 9.21 12.51
C ASP A 72 5.10 9.07 11.15
N PRO A 73 5.85 9.12 10.02
CA PRO A 73 5.26 9.01 8.68
C PRO A 73 4.52 7.69 8.50
N CYS A 74 3.28 7.73 7.99
CA CYS A 74 2.42 6.55 7.87
C CYS A 74 3.09 5.40 7.12
N CYS A 75 3.90 5.69 6.09
CA CYS A 75 4.62 4.66 5.32
C CYS A 75 5.86 4.08 6.03
N SER A 76 6.22 4.58 7.20
CA SER A 76 7.26 4.00 8.07
C SER A 76 6.78 3.79 9.51
N ASN A 77 5.48 3.89 9.72
CA ASN A 77 4.88 3.76 11.06
C ASN A 77 4.65 2.29 11.40
N ASN A 78 5.51 1.74 12.26
CA ASN A 78 5.44 0.34 12.68
C ASN A 78 4.12 0.00 13.42
N ARG A 79 3.57 0.96 14.19
CA ARG A 79 2.28 0.75 14.88
C ARG A 79 1.16 0.53 13.87
N LEU A 80 1.08 1.37 12.83
CA LEU A 80 0.05 1.25 11.80
C LEU A 80 0.23 -0.01 10.96
N LEU A 81 1.43 -0.20 10.39
CA LEU A 81 1.66 -1.19 9.35
C LEU A 81 1.89 -2.59 9.93
N GLN A 82 2.65 -2.73 11.00
CA GLN A 82 2.93 -4.03 11.59
C GLN A 82 1.90 -4.39 12.66
N GLN A 83 1.80 -3.60 13.74
CA GLN A 83 1.00 -4.00 14.89
C GLN A 83 -0.51 -4.04 14.59
N ILE A 84 -1.06 -2.99 13.97
CA ILE A 84 -2.50 -2.92 13.68
C ILE A 84 -2.85 -3.70 12.42
N LEU A 85 -2.23 -3.36 11.28
CA LEU A 85 -2.62 -3.92 9.99
C LEU A 85 -2.28 -5.41 9.89
N ARG A 86 -1.02 -5.79 10.20
CA ARG A 86 -0.57 -7.18 10.03
C ARG A 86 -0.90 -8.06 11.23
N ASP A 87 -0.52 -7.64 12.44
CA ASP A 87 -0.61 -8.53 13.61
C ASP A 87 -2.06 -8.62 14.13
N GLU A 88 -2.76 -7.47 14.26
CA GLU A 88 -4.12 -7.47 14.81
C GLU A 88 -5.18 -7.87 13.75
N TRP A 89 -5.08 -7.32 12.52
CA TRP A 89 -6.09 -7.59 11.48
C TRP A 89 -5.73 -8.74 10.56
N GLY A 90 -4.54 -9.33 10.69
CA GLY A 90 -4.08 -10.48 9.92
C GLY A 90 -3.85 -10.20 8.42
N PHE A 91 -3.45 -8.97 8.07
CA PHE A 91 -3.20 -8.58 6.68
C PHE A 91 -1.84 -9.12 6.20
N ASN A 92 -1.86 -10.08 5.30
CA ASN A 92 -0.66 -10.75 4.79
C ASN A 92 -0.31 -10.40 3.33
N TYR A 93 -1.00 -9.41 2.74
CA TYR A 93 -0.82 -9.01 1.35
C TYR A 93 0.01 -7.73 1.22
N LEU A 94 -0.04 -7.11 0.05
CA LEU A 94 0.82 -6.02 -0.38
C LEU A 94 0.50 -4.70 0.31
N VAL A 95 1.52 -4.05 0.85
CA VAL A 95 1.47 -2.63 1.23
C VAL A 95 2.29 -1.83 0.23
N VAL A 96 1.65 -0.92 -0.47
CA VAL A 96 2.28 0.04 -1.37
C VAL A 96 2.33 1.42 -0.71
N SER A 97 3.39 2.19 -0.93
CA SER A 97 3.41 3.59 -0.51
C SER A 97 2.52 4.45 -1.40
N ASP A 98 2.02 5.57 -0.90
CA ASP A 98 1.59 6.65 -1.79
C ASP A 98 2.79 7.16 -2.59
N CYS A 99 2.54 7.74 -3.78
CA CYS A 99 3.60 8.02 -4.76
C CYS A 99 4.58 9.08 -4.25
N GLY A 100 5.80 8.65 -3.94
CA GLY A 100 6.85 9.49 -3.36
C GLY A 100 6.81 9.59 -1.83
N ALA A 101 5.87 8.95 -1.13
CA ALA A 101 5.75 9.04 0.32
C ALA A 101 6.98 8.51 1.08
N VAL A 102 7.70 7.54 0.54
CA VAL A 102 8.96 7.09 1.15
C VAL A 102 10.05 8.15 1.02
N THR A 103 10.07 8.89 -0.09
CA THR A 103 10.95 10.05 -0.26
C THR A 103 10.63 11.15 0.75
N ASP A 104 9.34 11.37 1.05
CA ASP A 104 8.91 12.37 2.03
C ASP A 104 9.48 12.12 3.43
N ILE A 105 9.74 10.88 3.81
CA ILE A 105 10.29 10.51 5.12
C ILE A 105 11.58 11.29 5.43
N TYR A 106 12.46 11.45 4.43
CA TYR A 106 13.71 12.22 4.62
C TYR A 106 13.64 13.64 4.02
N ALA A 107 12.96 13.80 2.88
CA ALA A 107 12.99 15.07 2.16
C ALA A 107 12.06 16.13 2.80
N ASN A 108 10.87 15.76 3.21
CA ASN A 108 9.84 16.66 3.70
C ASN A 108 9.58 16.51 5.20
N HIS A 109 9.43 15.30 5.70
CA HIS A 109 9.17 15.03 7.12
C HIS A 109 10.42 15.15 7.99
N LYS A 110 11.63 14.98 7.40
CA LYS A 110 12.92 15.06 8.11
C LYS A 110 13.07 14.05 9.26
N THR A 111 12.38 12.90 9.18
CA THR A 111 12.42 11.85 10.20
C THR A 111 13.48 10.77 9.92
N SER A 112 14.20 10.90 8.80
CA SER A 112 15.38 10.11 8.44
C SER A 112 16.45 11.02 7.85
N SER A 113 17.72 10.63 7.97
CA SER A 113 18.86 11.44 7.53
C SER A 113 19.00 11.53 6.00
N ASP A 114 18.64 10.47 5.31
CA ASP A 114 18.80 10.33 3.85
C ASP A 114 17.84 9.27 3.28
N ALA A 115 17.90 9.09 1.96
CA ALA A 115 17.06 8.13 1.24
C ALA A 115 17.30 6.67 1.68
N VAL A 116 18.54 6.32 2.04
CA VAL A 116 18.91 4.95 2.46
C VAL A 116 18.23 4.58 3.78
N HIS A 117 18.31 5.47 4.76
CA HIS A 117 17.64 5.27 6.05
C HIS A 117 16.12 5.33 5.91
N ALA A 118 15.58 6.22 5.05
CA ALA A 118 14.14 6.30 4.80
C ALA A 118 13.60 5.00 4.16
N ALA A 119 14.30 4.47 3.16
CA ALA A 119 13.95 3.21 2.51
C ALA A 119 13.98 2.03 3.48
N ALA A 120 15.04 1.92 4.27
CA ALA A 120 15.16 0.87 5.28
C ALA A 120 14.06 0.98 6.35
N LYS A 121 13.80 2.20 6.86
CA LYS A 121 12.75 2.45 7.86
C LYS A 121 11.36 2.06 7.34
N ALA A 122 11.03 2.44 6.09
CA ALA A 122 9.76 2.10 5.49
C ALA A 122 9.60 0.59 5.26
N ALA A 123 10.63 -0.08 4.74
CA ALA A 123 10.61 -1.52 4.54
C ALA A 123 10.46 -2.28 5.87
N VAL A 124 11.29 -1.98 6.86
CA VAL A 124 11.22 -2.62 8.21
C VAL A 124 9.84 -2.42 8.85
N ALA A 125 9.20 -1.27 8.64
CA ALA A 125 7.85 -1.01 9.14
C ALA A 125 6.76 -1.79 8.39
N GLY A 126 7.04 -2.33 7.18
CA GLY A 126 6.12 -3.18 6.45
C GLY A 126 5.59 -2.64 5.13
N THR A 127 6.16 -1.55 4.60
CA THR A 127 5.87 -1.07 3.23
C THR A 127 6.64 -1.94 2.23
N ASP A 128 5.92 -2.67 1.39
CA ASP A 128 6.50 -3.66 0.48
C ASP A 128 7.01 -3.03 -0.84
N VAL A 129 6.26 -2.07 -1.39
CA VAL A 129 6.54 -1.46 -2.68
C VAL A 129 6.43 0.06 -2.59
N GLU A 130 7.38 0.76 -3.20
CA GLU A 130 7.31 2.21 -3.38
C GLU A 130 6.57 2.55 -4.67
N CYS A 131 5.49 3.35 -4.58
CA CYS A 131 4.88 3.95 -5.76
C CYS A 131 5.74 5.09 -6.28
N GLY A 132 6.18 4.99 -7.53
CA GLY A 132 6.97 6.02 -8.21
C GLY A 132 8.10 5.44 -9.07
N PHE A 133 8.95 6.31 -9.61
CA PHE A 133 10.02 5.94 -10.55
C PHE A 133 11.39 5.90 -9.87
N GLY A 134 11.61 4.91 -8.98
CA GLY A 134 12.91 4.67 -8.38
C GLY A 134 13.36 5.77 -7.43
N TYR A 135 12.51 6.23 -6.58
CA TYR A 135 12.80 7.22 -5.55
C TYR A 135 13.73 6.66 -4.45
N ALA A 136 13.22 6.46 -3.25
CA ALA A 136 14.05 5.99 -2.14
C ALA A 136 14.38 4.48 -2.22
N TYR A 137 13.46 3.63 -2.68
CA TYR A 137 13.67 2.17 -2.71
C TYR A 137 14.76 1.70 -3.66
N LYS A 138 15.20 2.53 -4.62
CA LYS A 138 16.41 2.23 -5.40
C LYS A 138 17.67 2.13 -4.52
N THR A 139 17.63 2.64 -3.29
CA THR A 139 18.74 2.58 -2.33
C THR A 139 18.70 1.35 -1.42
N ILE A 140 17.71 0.45 -1.55
CA ILE A 140 17.61 -0.79 -0.75
C ILE A 140 18.92 -1.63 -0.81
N PRO A 141 19.59 -1.81 -1.96
CA PRO A 141 20.86 -2.54 -2.00
C PRO A 141 21.94 -1.89 -1.12
N GLU A 142 21.96 -0.57 -1.02
CA GLU A 142 22.85 0.16 -0.13
C GLU A 142 22.45 -0.03 1.34
N ALA A 143 21.14 -0.02 1.65
CA ALA A 143 20.64 -0.26 2.98
C ALA A 143 21.05 -1.66 3.49
N VAL A 144 20.99 -2.68 2.64
CA VAL A 144 21.48 -4.05 2.94
C VAL A 144 22.99 -4.03 3.21
N ARG A 145 23.79 -3.39 2.34
CA ARG A 145 25.26 -3.29 2.54
C ARG A 145 25.64 -2.58 3.84
N ARG A 146 24.85 -1.61 4.29
CA ARG A 146 25.03 -0.92 5.59
C ARG A 146 24.46 -1.68 6.77
N GLY A 147 23.83 -2.84 6.56
CA GLY A 147 23.21 -3.62 7.64
C GLY A 147 21.96 -2.97 8.26
N LEU A 148 21.30 -2.03 7.56
CA LEU A 148 20.07 -1.38 8.02
C LEU A 148 18.83 -2.25 7.80
N ILE A 149 18.90 -3.17 6.84
CA ILE A 149 17.90 -4.18 6.53
C ILE A 149 18.63 -5.44 6.04
N THR A 150 18.03 -6.61 6.24
CA THR A 150 18.60 -7.88 5.76
C THR A 150 18.02 -8.27 4.39
N GLU A 151 18.75 -9.09 3.63
CA GLU A 151 18.21 -9.69 2.39
C GLU A 151 16.93 -10.50 2.67
N ALA A 152 16.89 -11.26 3.77
CA ALA A 152 15.72 -12.02 4.17
C ALA A 152 14.48 -11.13 4.44
N GLU A 153 14.67 -9.89 4.84
CA GLU A 153 13.56 -8.93 4.94
C GLU A 153 13.11 -8.45 3.56
N VAL A 154 14.05 -8.15 2.67
CA VAL A 154 13.75 -7.79 1.28
C VAL A 154 12.99 -8.92 0.56
N ASP A 155 13.40 -10.17 0.77
CA ASP A 155 12.75 -11.35 0.20
C ASP A 155 11.27 -11.45 0.59
N LYS A 156 10.91 -11.11 1.83
CA LYS A 156 9.50 -11.09 2.26
C LYS A 156 8.66 -10.08 1.47
N HIS A 157 9.22 -8.92 1.20
CA HIS A 157 8.53 -7.87 0.41
C HIS A 157 8.39 -8.30 -1.05
N VAL A 158 9.46 -8.83 -1.63
CA VAL A 158 9.46 -9.37 -3.00
C VAL A 158 8.46 -10.52 -3.13
N LEU A 159 8.40 -11.42 -2.15
CA LEU A 159 7.46 -12.53 -2.15
C LEU A 159 6.01 -12.04 -2.24
N ARG A 160 5.60 -11.07 -1.41
CA ARG A 160 4.24 -10.51 -1.45
C ARG A 160 3.90 -9.87 -2.81
N LEU A 161 4.87 -9.17 -3.41
CA LEU A 161 4.70 -8.60 -4.75
C LEU A 161 4.52 -9.69 -5.80
N LEU A 162 5.36 -10.73 -5.77
CA LEU A 162 5.29 -11.84 -6.72
C LEU A 162 4.01 -12.65 -6.54
N GLU A 163 3.59 -12.94 -5.32
CA GLU A 163 2.29 -13.59 -5.04
C GLU A 163 1.14 -12.84 -5.70
N GLY A 164 1.14 -11.50 -5.63
CA GLY A 164 0.16 -10.67 -6.32
C GLY A 164 0.18 -10.84 -7.83
N ARG A 165 1.37 -10.83 -8.43
CA ARG A 165 1.54 -11.01 -9.87
C ARG A 165 1.13 -12.40 -10.34
N PHE A 166 1.44 -13.45 -9.55
CA PHE A 166 0.96 -14.80 -9.82
C PHE A 166 -0.56 -14.93 -9.69
N ASP A 167 -1.14 -14.35 -8.64
CA ASP A 167 -2.59 -14.36 -8.41
C ASP A 167 -3.38 -13.65 -9.53
N LEU A 168 -2.78 -12.64 -10.14
CA LEU A 168 -3.34 -11.92 -11.29
C LEU A 168 -3.07 -12.60 -12.64
N GLY A 169 -2.23 -13.62 -12.67
CA GLY A 169 -1.87 -14.36 -13.89
C GLY A 169 -0.82 -13.67 -14.76
N GLU A 170 -0.10 -12.68 -14.24
CA GLU A 170 0.90 -11.96 -15.02
C GLU A 170 2.10 -12.83 -15.44
N MET A 171 2.33 -13.96 -14.75
CA MET A 171 3.43 -14.89 -15.02
C MET A 171 3.03 -16.04 -15.95
N ASP A 172 1.76 -16.12 -16.34
CA ASP A 172 1.22 -17.18 -17.21
C ASP A 172 0.96 -16.66 -18.63
N ASP A 173 0.74 -17.58 -19.60
CA ASP A 173 0.32 -17.21 -20.94
C ASP A 173 -1.00 -16.39 -20.84
N PRO A 174 -1.07 -15.17 -21.41
CA PRO A 174 -2.27 -14.33 -21.38
C PRO A 174 -3.53 -15.05 -21.91
N LYS A 175 -3.36 -16.05 -22.79
CA LYS A 175 -4.48 -16.86 -23.28
C LYS A 175 -5.18 -17.68 -22.19
N LEU A 176 -4.47 -18.01 -21.11
CA LEU A 176 -4.99 -18.71 -19.95
C LEU A 176 -5.71 -17.80 -18.97
N VAL A 177 -5.45 -16.48 -19.05
CA VAL A 177 -6.00 -15.48 -18.14
C VAL A 177 -7.33 -14.97 -18.69
N GLU A 178 -8.41 -15.30 -18.04
CA GLU A 178 -9.78 -14.93 -18.45
C GLU A 178 -9.94 -13.42 -18.68
N TRP A 179 -9.36 -12.62 -17.82
CA TRP A 179 -9.53 -11.17 -17.81
C TRP A 179 -8.75 -10.45 -18.92
N SER A 180 -7.68 -11.05 -19.44
CA SER A 180 -6.91 -10.51 -20.57
C SER A 180 -7.71 -10.48 -21.89
N LYS A 181 -8.81 -11.23 -21.94
CA LYS A 181 -9.70 -11.31 -23.11
C LYS A 181 -10.75 -10.20 -23.17
N ILE A 182 -10.81 -9.35 -22.15
CA ILE A 182 -11.78 -8.24 -22.14
C ILE A 182 -11.33 -7.18 -23.14
N PRO A 183 -12.12 -6.91 -24.19
CA PRO A 183 -11.73 -5.93 -25.21
C PRO A 183 -11.88 -4.50 -24.71
N ALA A 184 -11.04 -3.59 -25.19
CA ALA A 184 -11.11 -2.18 -24.85
C ALA A 184 -12.48 -1.53 -25.17
N SER A 185 -13.24 -2.09 -26.12
CA SER A 185 -14.58 -1.63 -26.50
C SER A 185 -15.63 -1.73 -25.40
N VAL A 186 -15.36 -2.44 -24.29
CA VAL A 186 -16.26 -2.46 -23.13
C VAL A 186 -16.16 -1.16 -22.30
N MET A 187 -15.04 -0.44 -22.42
CA MET A 187 -14.89 0.85 -21.75
C MET A 187 -15.94 1.84 -22.31
N ASP A 188 -16.58 2.55 -21.39
CA ASP A 188 -17.63 3.52 -21.70
C ASP A 188 -18.75 2.97 -22.64
N SER A 189 -18.98 1.67 -22.61
CA SER A 189 -20.06 1.05 -23.39
C SER A 189 -21.44 1.51 -22.92
N LYS A 190 -22.44 1.41 -23.81
CA LYS A 190 -23.85 1.72 -23.47
C LYS A 190 -24.32 0.95 -22.22
N ALA A 191 -23.88 -0.31 -22.07
CA ALA A 191 -24.19 -1.15 -20.90
C ALA A 191 -23.57 -0.59 -19.61
N HIS A 192 -22.33 -0.10 -19.67
CA HIS A 192 -21.66 0.51 -18.51
C HIS A 192 -22.31 1.84 -18.14
N ARG A 193 -22.58 2.70 -19.10
CA ARG A 193 -23.32 3.97 -18.87
C ARG A 193 -24.68 3.73 -18.24
N GLY A 194 -25.44 2.74 -18.74
CA GLY A 194 -26.75 2.38 -18.20
C GLY A 194 -26.72 1.87 -16.74
N ARG A 195 -25.59 1.29 -16.29
CA ARG A 195 -25.42 0.91 -14.87
C ARG A 195 -25.05 2.09 -13.96
N TYR A 196 -24.39 3.08 -14.52
CA TYR A 196 -24.00 4.29 -13.79
C TYR A 196 -25.20 5.19 -13.44
N LEU A 197 -26.29 5.10 -14.22
CA LEU A 197 -27.51 5.89 -14.04
C LEU A 197 -28.59 5.21 -13.17
N ARG A 198 -28.27 4.09 -12.52
CA ARG A 198 -29.13 3.37 -11.58
C ARG A 198 -28.60 3.50 -10.15
#